data_f1baf1ca221866b0be2002b1391e43fe
#
_entry.id   f1baf1ca221866b0be2002b1391e43fe
#
_cell.length_a   1.000
_cell.length_b   1.000
_cell.length_c   1.000
_cell.angle_alpha   90.00
_cell.angle_beta   90.00
_cell.angle_gamma   90.00
#
_symmetry.space_group_name_H-M   'P 1'
#
loop_
_entity.id
_entity.type
_entity.pdbx_description
1 polymer ?
#
loop_
_entity_poly.entity_id
_entity_poly.type
_entity_poly.pdbx_seq_one_letter_code
_entity_poly.pdbx_strand_id
1 'polypeptide(L)'
;PTFVILGNHDRGKDSTGETLSKQIRVLGEKYCAWDLKIFNNQINLLSARPCSSGGGYYLSKEVKGVYGPITEQDSINKIIECSEKTIEDIPLIIMSHAGPTGLGSEPKSICGKDWKLPSLDWGDRDLSVAISQIQKRRKVDLVIFGHMHNQLKRNLGLREMFKIDSKGT
;
A
#
# COMPACT_ATOMS: atom_id res chain seq x y z
N PRO A 1 15.75 -11.29 6.18
CA PRO A 1 15.06 -11.40 4.89
C PRO A 1 14.70 -10.00 4.36
N THR A 2 14.53 -9.89 3.04
CA THR A 2 14.09 -8.67 2.38
C THR A 2 12.74 -8.96 1.69
N PHE A 3 11.75 -8.11 1.93
CA PHE A 3 10.46 -8.16 1.25
C PHE A 3 10.25 -6.88 0.45
N VAL A 4 9.66 -6.99 -0.75
CA VAL A 4 9.54 -5.89 -1.70
C VAL A 4 8.13 -5.82 -2.23
N ILE A 5 7.51 -4.63 -2.11
CA ILE A 5 6.31 -4.26 -2.87
C ILE A 5 6.72 -3.27 -3.97
N LEU A 6 6.31 -3.53 -5.20
CA LEU A 6 6.63 -2.65 -6.33
C LEU A 6 5.73 -1.42 -6.34
N GLY A 7 6.31 -0.29 -6.70
CA GLY A 7 5.63 0.99 -6.78
C GLY A 7 5.12 1.32 -8.19
N ASN A 8 4.45 2.47 -8.32
CA ASN A 8 3.87 2.92 -9.57
C ASN A 8 4.89 3.21 -10.68
N HIS A 9 6.14 3.45 -10.33
CA HIS A 9 7.24 3.64 -11.30
C HIS A 9 7.85 2.33 -11.77
N ASP A 10 7.66 1.24 -11.03
CA ASP A 10 8.27 -0.06 -11.33
C ASP A 10 7.45 -0.89 -12.33
N ARG A 11 6.19 -0.54 -12.59
CA ARG A 11 5.27 -1.33 -13.43
C ARG A 11 5.65 -1.39 -14.92
N GLY A 12 6.57 -0.53 -15.38
CA GLY A 12 6.85 -0.36 -16.81
C GLY A 12 5.82 0.55 -17.51
N LYS A 13 5.90 0.59 -18.84
CA LYS A 13 5.02 1.39 -19.73
C LYS A 13 4.59 0.60 -20.96
N ASP A 14 4.68 -0.72 -20.92
CA ASP A 14 4.42 -1.61 -22.06
C ASP A 14 2.93 -1.93 -22.26
N SER A 15 2.07 -1.49 -21.36
CA SER A 15 0.61 -1.74 -21.34
C SER A 15 0.20 -3.22 -21.23
N THR A 16 1.11 -4.16 -21.32
CA THR A 16 0.87 -5.61 -21.27
C THR A 16 1.23 -6.20 -19.90
N GLY A 17 2.12 -5.52 -19.16
CA GLY A 17 2.66 -6.01 -17.89
C GLY A 17 3.86 -6.93 -18.03
N GLU A 18 4.47 -7.02 -19.21
CA GLU A 18 5.66 -7.87 -19.42
C GLU A 18 6.84 -7.39 -18.57
N THR A 19 7.09 -6.09 -18.52
CA THR A 19 8.13 -5.49 -17.68
C THR A 19 7.88 -5.80 -16.21
N LEU A 20 6.65 -5.62 -15.74
CA LEU A 20 6.25 -5.94 -14.38
C LEU A 20 6.44 -7.43 -14.07
N SER A 21 6.02 -8.31 -14.98
CA SER A 21 6.21 -9.76 -14.85
C SER A 21 7.68 -10.17 -14.76
N LYS A 22 8.57 -9.51 -15.52
CA LYS A 22 10.02 -9.75 -15.46
C LYS A 22 10.58 -9.35 -14.09
N GLN A 23 10.19 -8.19 -13.55
CA GLN A 23 10.63 -7.76 -12.23
C GLN A 23 10.14 -8.70 -11.13
N ILE A 24 8.87 -9.12 -11.17
CA ILE A 24 8.32 -10.09 -10.22
C ILE A 24 9.12 -11.40 -10.24
N ARG A 25 9.45 -11.90 -11.41
CA ARG A 25 10.28 -13.12 -11.54
C ARG A 25 11.67 -12.95 -10.95
N VAL A 26 12.31 -11.81 -11.16
CA VAL A 26 13.65 -11.52 -10.59
C VAL A 26 13.58 -11.42 -9.06
N LEU A 27 12.54 -10.83 -8.50
CA LEU A 27 12.35 -10.73 -7.07
C LEU A 27 12.00 -12.07 -6.42
N GLY A 28 11.29 -12.94 -7.16
CA GLY A 28 10.90 -14.26 -6.68
C GLY A 28 10.13 -14.19 -5.36
N GLU A 29 10.53 -15.00 -4.39
CA GLU A 29 9.88 -15.06 -3.06
C GLU A 29 9.96 -13.79 -2.23
N LYS A 30 10.82 -12.85 -2.61
CA LYS A 30 10.91 -11.54 -1.94
C LYS A 30 9.76 -10.61 -2.34
N TYR A 31 9.13 -10.87 -3.49
CA TYR A 31 8.02 -10.05 -3.96
C TYR A 31 6.76 -10.28 -3.14
N CYS A 32 6.08 -9.19 -2.81
CA CYS A 32 4.85 -9.19 -2.04
C CYS A 32 3.79 -8.33 -2.72
N ALA A 33 2.59 -8.87 -2.94
CA ALA A 33 1.44 -8.17 -3.48
C ALA A 33 0.16 -8.93 -3.13
N TRP A 34 -0.74 -8.34 -2.36
CA TRP A 34 -1.90 -9.03 -1.80
C TRP A 34 -1.50 -10.39 -1.18
N ASP A 35 -0.50 -10.37 -0.34
CA ASP A 35 0.16 -11.57 0.18
C ASP A 35 0.46 -11.43 1.67
N LEU A 36 0.61 -12.55 2.34
CA LEU A 36 1.01 -12.64 3.74
C LEU A 36 2.34 -13.37 3.85
N LYS A 37 3.31 -12.75 4.49
CA LYS A 37 4.56 -13.40 4.90
C LYS A 37 4.59 -13.47 6.43
N ILE A 38 4.82 -14.65 6.97
CA ILE A 38 5.03 -14.84 8.40
C ILE A 38 6.51 -15.05 8.64
N PHE A 39 7.11 -14.15 9.39
CA PHE A 39 8.54 -14.18 9.67
C PHE A 39 8.81 -14.78 11.04
N ASN A 40 9.50 -15.94 11.07
CA ASN A 40 9.93 -16.66 12.27
C ASN A 40 8.83 -16.83 13.35
N ASN A 41 7.57 -16.87 12.98
CA ASN A 41 6.41 -16.83 13.90
C ASN A 41 6.45 -15.65 14.88
N GLN A 42 7.05 -14.53 14.48
CA GLN A 42 7.19 -13.33 15.31
C GLN A 42 6.51 -12.11 14.70
N ILE A 43 6.33 -12.07 13.39
CA ILE A 43 5.74 -10.94 12.68
C ILE A 43 4.87 -11.46 11.53
N ASN A 44 3.64 -10.96 11.44
CA ASN A 44 2.82 -11.03 10.26
C ASN A 44 3.10 -9.80 9.39
N LEU A 45 3.64 -9.99 8.18
CA LEU A 45 3.80 -8.95 7.19
C LEU A 45 2.78 -9.16 6.07
N LEU A 46 1.75 -8.35 6.05
CA LEU A 46 0.71 -8.34 5.03
C LEU A 46 1.04 -7.26 4.01
N SER A 47 1.03 -7.60 2.73
CA SER A 47 1.22 -6.63 1.65
C SER A 47 -0.09 -6.32 0.93
N ALA A 48 -0.29 -5.03 0.65
CA ALA A 48 -1.46 -4.52 -0.04
C ALA A 48 -1.27 -4.50 -1.57
N ARG A 49 -2.02 -3.64 -2.25
CA ARG A 49 -2.02 -3.49 -3.71
C ARG A 49 -0.66 -3.01 -4.24
N PRO A 50 -0.05 -3.72 -5.20
CA PRO A 50 1.19 -3.28 -5.83
C PRO A 50 0.94 -2.15 -6.82
N CYS A 51 1.97 -1.39 -7.12
CA CYS A 51 2.01 -0.37 -8.17
C CYS A 51 0.93 0.72 -8.06
N SER A 52 0.41 0.97 -6.84
CA SER A 52 -0.56 2.02 -6.62
C SER A 52 0.03 3.40 -6.92
N SER A 53 -0.76 4.26 -7.54
CA SER A 53 -0.43 5.67 -7.74
C SER A 53 -1.07 6.59 -6.70
N GLY A 54 -1.76 6.03 -5.71
CA GLY A 54 -2.58 6.81 -4.79
C GLY A 54 -3.78 7.50 -5.46
N GLY A 55 -4.46 8.38 -4.71
CA GLY A 55 -5.57 9.18 -5.23
C GLY A 55 -6.87 8.39 -5.45
N GLY A 56 -7.11 7.37 -4.64
CA GLY A 56 -8.25 6.47 -4.74
C GLY A 56 -7.89 5.14 -5.38
N TYR A 57 -8.86 4.49 -6.04
CA TYR A 57 -8.63 3.20 -6.67
C TYR A 57 -8.43 3.32 -8.19
N TYR A 58 -7.25 2.91 -8.64
CA TYR A 58 -6.94 2.78 -10.06
C TYR A 58 -6.00 1.59 -10.28
N LEU A 59 -6.38 0.72 -11.20
CA LEU A 59 -5.53 -0.40 -11.63
C LEU A 59 -4.98 -0.12 -13.02
N SER A 60 -3.67 0.03 -13.15
CA SER A 60 -3.02 0.31 -14.43
C SER A 60 -3.15 -0.86 -15.41
N LYS A 61 -2.91 -0.59 -16.70
CA LYS A 61 -2.96 -1.64 -17.73
C LYS A 61 -1.93 -2.73 -17.47
N GLU A 62 -0.73 -2.36 -17.04
CA GLU A 62 0.36 -3.27 -16.72
C GLU A 62 -0.01 -4.21 -15.57
N VAL A 63 -0.62 -3.67 -14.50
CA VAL A 63 -1.09 -4.49 -13.37
C VAL A 63 -2.23 -5.40 -13.80
N LYS A 64 -3.16 -4.91 -14.64
CA LYS A 64 -4.21 -5.76 -15.23
C LYS A 64 -3.65 -6.87 -16.10
N GLY A 65 -2.57 -6.60 -16.83
CA GLY A 65 -1.89 -7.60 -17.66
C GLY A 65 -1.31 -8.76 -16.84
N VAL A 66 -0.87 -8.48 -15.62
CA VAL A 66 -0.27 -9.50 -14.72
C VAL A 66 -1.32 -10.21 -13.88
N TYR A 67 -2.26 -9.47 -13.30
CA TYR A 67 -3.19 -9.99 -12.28
C TYR A 67 -4.63 -10.16 -12.77
N GLY A 68 -4.91 -9.75 -14.00
CA GLY A 68 -6.27 -9.65 -14.51
C GLY A 68 -7.02 -8.41 -14.00
N PRO A 69 -8.28 -8.26 -14.33
CA PRO A 69 -9.13 -7.19 -13.83
C PRO A 69 -9.46 -7.45 -12.36
N ILE A 70 -8.99 -6.56 -11.49
CA ILE A 70 -9.27 -6.56 -10.05
C ILE A 70 -10.02 -5.27 -9.74
N THR A 71 -11.22 -5.37 -9.19
CA THR A 71 -12.00 -4.22 -8.73
C THR A 71 -11.49 -3.70 -7.37
N GLU A 72 -11.96 -2.54 -6.95
CA GLU A 72 -11.65 -2.02 -5.62
C GLU A 72 -12.10 -2.99 -4.52
N GLN A 73 -13.29 -3.58 -4.68
CA GLN A 73 -13.81 -4.56 -3.72
C GLN A 73 -12.98 -5.84 -3.70
N ASP A 74 -12.50 -6.31 -4.85
CA ASP A 74 -11.61 -7.48 -4.91
C ASP A 74 -10.29 -7.20 -4.20
N SER A 75 -9.73 -5.99 -4.36
CA SER A 75 -8.51 -5.59 -3.64
C SER A 75 -8.72 -5.56 -2.13
N ILE A 76 -9.83 -4.99 -1.66
CA ILE A 76 -10.23 -5.00 -0.26
C ILE A 76 -10.33 -6.44 0.25
N ASN A 77 -11.05 -7.30 -0.45
CA ASN A 77 -11.26 -8.69 -0.06
C ASN A 77 -9.93 -9.46 0.03
N LYS A 78 -9.05 -9.30 -0.95
CA LYS A 78 -7.70 -9.92 -0.93
C LYS A 78 -6.89 -9.53 0.31
N ILE A 79 -6.91 -8.25 0.70
CA ILE A 79 -6.20 -7.78 1.90
C ILE A 79 -6.82 -8.40 3.16
N ILE A 80 -8.16 -8.46 3.24
CA ILE A 80 -8.87 -9.06 4.36
C ILE A 80 -8.60 -10.57 4.46
N GLU A 81 -8.69 -11.30 3.35
CA GLU A 81 -8.39 -12.73 3.29
C GLU A 81 -6.96 -13.05 3.73
N CYS A 82 -5.99 -12.21 3.37
CA CYS A 82 -4.63 -12.33 3.89
C CYS A 82 -4.58 -12.12 5.41
N SER A 83 -5.36 -11.16 5.94
CA SER A 83 -5.40 -10.91 7.36
C SER A 83 -6.02 -12.04 8.18
N GLU A 84 -6.91 -12.84 7.58
CA GLU A 84 -7.54 -14.01 8.22
C GLU A 84 -6.58 -15.18 8.43
N LYS A 85 -5.49 -15.20 7.69
CA LYS A 85 -4.44 -16.23 7.76
C LYS A 85 -3.29 -15.84 8.70
N THR A 86 -3.37 -14.69 9.34
CA THR A 86 -2.34 -14.22 10.26
C THR A 86 -2.33 -15.05 11.55
N ILE A 87 -1.15 -15.23 12.13
CA ILE A 87 -1.03 -15.79 13.49
C ILE A 87 -1.51 -14.72 14.46
N GLU A 88 -2.42 -15.09 15.35
CA GLU A 88 -2.84 -14.24 16.47
C GLU A 88 -1.67 -14.04 17.45
N ASP A 89 -1.77 -13.10 18.35
CA ASP A 89 -0.79 -12.80 19.40
C ASP A 89 0.60 -12.36 18.94
N ILE A 90 0.84 -12.23 17.63
CA ILE A 90 2.06 -11.60 17.11
C ILE A 90 1.72 -10.35 16.27
N PRO A 91 2.62 -9.35 16.21
CA PRO A 91 2.35 -8.09 15.51
C PRO A 91 1.91 -8.28 14.06
N LEU A 92 0.96 -7.44 13.63
CA LEU A 92 0.56 -7.30 12.22
C LEU A 92 1.10 -5.99 11.67
N ILE A 93 2.01 -6.11 10.73
CA ILE A 93 2.54 -5.00 9.92
C ILE A 93 1.91 -5.08 8.53
N ILE A 94 1.35 -3.97 8.06
CA ILE A 94 0.87 -3.86 6.67
C ILE A 94 1.87 -3.04 5.87
N MET A 95 2.29 -3.59 4.72
CA MET A 95 3.19 -2.93 3.76
C MET A 95 2.42 -2.57 2.51
N SER A 96 2.51 -1.31 2.06
CA SER A 96 1.91 -0.84 0.81
C SER A 96 2.83 0.14 0.08
N HIS A 97 2.55 0.39 -1.21
CA HIS A 97 3.29 1.44 -1.93
C HIS A 97 2.75 2.82 -1.59
N ALA A 98 1.45 3.06 -1.74
CA ALA A 98 0.80 4.29 -1.28
C ALA A 98 0.12 4.05 0.08
N GLY A 99 0.07 5.08 0.93
CA GLY A 99 -0.60 5.00 2.23
C GLY A 99 -2.12 4.97 2.11
N PRO A 100 -2.85 4.68 3.19
CA PRO A 100 -4.31 4.69 3.20
C PRO A 100 -4.88 6.12 3.12
N THR A 101 -6.11 6.28 2.61
CA THR A 101 -6.86 7.53 2.78
C THR A 101 -7.22 7.78 4.24
N GLY A 102 -7.48 9.04 4.59
CA GLY A 102 -7.85 9.45 5.96
C GLY A 102 -6.69 10.05 6.75
N LEU A 103 -5.49 10.15 6.14
CA LEU A 103 -4.30 10.70 6.80
C LEU A 103 -4.11 12.21 6.57
N GLY A 104 -5.07 12.86 5.93
CA GLY A 104 -5.11 14.31 5.72
C GLY A 104 -4.93 14.71 4.25
N SER A 105 -5.48 15.90 3.90
CA SER A 105 -5.52 16.42 2.54
C SER A 105 -4.59 17.59 2.29
N GLU A 106 -4.00 18.18 3.34
CA GLU A 106 -3.07 19.30 3.21
C GLU A 106 -1.75 18.84 2.57
N PRO A 107 -1.01 19.70 1.87
CA PRO A 107 0.26 19.32 1.25
C PRO A 107 1.26 18.67 2.22
N LYS A 108 1.27 19.13 3.48
CA LYS A 108 2.14 18.59 4.53
C LYS A 108 1.67 17.29 5.13
N SER A 109 0.39 16.95 4.95
CA SER A 109 -0.16 15.68 5.46
C SER A 109 0.54 14.48 4.82
N ILE A 110 0.62 13.38 5.55
CA ILE A 110 1.40 12.20 5.17
C ILE A 110 1.02 11.64 3.79
N CYS A 111 -0.28 11.69 3.40
CA CYS A 111 -0.77 11.33 2.07
C CYS A 111 -1.27 12.55 1.26
N GLY A 112 -0.95 13.78 1.66
CA GLY A 112 -1.44 14.98 0.99
C GLY A 112 -0.79 15.24 -0.37
N LYS A 113 -1.58 15.58 -1.38
CA LYS A 113 -1.09 15.93 -2.71
C LYS A 113 -0.48 17.35 -2.71
N ASP A 114 0.78 17.48 -3.13
CA ASP A 114 1.54 18.75 -3.10
C ASP A 114 1.94 19.29 -4.49
N TRP A 115 1.74 18.53 -5.57
CA TRP A 115 2.20 18.90 -6.92
C TRP A 115 1.19 19.67 -7.76
N LYS A 116 -0.09 19.65 -7.37
CA LYS A 116 -1.18 20.35 -8.09
C LYS A 116 -2.31 20.71 -7.12
N LEU A 117 -2.79 21.96 -7.22
CA LEU A 117 -3.97 22.42 -6.50
C LEU A 117 -5.29 21.97 -7.17
N PRO A 118 -6.37 21.80 -6.40
CA PRO A 118 -6.39 21.81 -4.94
C PRO A 118 -5.62 20.62 -4.35
N SER A 119 -5.10 20.83 -3.13
CA SER A 119 -4.56 19.74 -2.33
C SER A 119 -5.69 18.76 -2.00
N LEU A 120 -5.38 17.47 -2.01
CA LEU A 120 -6.33 16.40 -1.73
C LEU A 120 -5.62 15.28 -0.98
N ASP A 121 -6.37 14.49 -0.24
CA ASP A 121 -5.90 13.20 0.25
C ASP A 121 -5.61 12.29 -0.96
N TRP A 122 -4.38 11.82 -1.06
CA TRP A 122 -3.89 11.00 -2.16
C TRP A 122 -3.61 9.56 -1.76
N GLY A 123 -4.20 9.13 -0.64
CA GLY A 123 -4.10 7.75 -0.18
C GLY A 123 -4.93 6.75 -1.00
N ASP A 124 -4.74 5.49 -0.69
CA ASP A 124 -5.47 4.35 -1.26
C ASP A 124 -6.72 4.05 -0.43
N ARG A 125 -7.88 4.09 -1.09
CA ARG A 125 -9.16 3.83 -0.44
C ARG A 125 -9.36 2.36 -0.09
N ASP A 126 -8.99 1.46 -0.99
CA ASP A 126 -9.06 0.01 -0.74
C ASP A 126 -8.26 -0.39 0.50
N LEU A 127 -7.07 0.18 0.67
CA LEU A 127 -6.25 -0.04 1.86
C LEU A 127 -6.91 0.50 3.14
N SER A 128 -7.44 1.72 3.10
CA SER A 128 -8.12 2.34 4.26
C SER A 128 -9.33 1.52 4.71
N VAL A 129 -10.16 1.07 3.77
CA VAL A 129 -11.34 0.24 4.05
C VAL A 129 -10.93 -1.11 4.62
N ALA A 130 -9.91 -1.76 4.04
CA ALA A 130 -9.41 -3.03 4.53
C ALA A 130 -8.86 -2.91 5.96
N ILE A 131 -8.03 -1.90 6.25
CA ILE A 131 -7.52 -1.64 7.61
C ILE A 131 -8.67 -1.47 8.60
N SER A 132 -9.66 -0.65 8.26
CA SER A 132 -10.83 -0.45 9.14
C SER A 132 -11.59 -1.73 9.45
N GLN A 133 -11.68 -2.66 8.51
CA GLN A 133 -12.33 -3.95 8.72
C GLN A 133 -11.46 -4.90 9.54
N ILE A 134 -10.16 -4.97 9.27
CA ILE A 134 -9.20 -5.75 10.03
C ILE A 134 -9.19 -5.30 11.49
N GLN A 135 -9.17 -3.99 11.75
CA GLN A 135 -9.16 -3.40 13.08
C GLN A 135 -10.44 -3.69 13.93
N LYS A 136 -11.50 -4.24 13.35
CA LYS A 136 -12.66 -4.75 14.11
C LYS A 136 -12.40 -6.11 14.76
N ARG A 137 -11.39 -6.85 14.30
CA ARG A 137 -11.09 -8.23 14.73
C ARG A 137 -9.75 -8.32 15.45
N ARG A 138 -8.75 -7.59 15.01
CA ARG A 138 -7.42 -7.56 15.60
C ARG A 138 -6.76 -6.21 15.44
N LYS A 139 -5.76 -5.93 16.25
CA LYS A 139 -4.91 -4.75 16.11
C LYS A 139 -4.09 -4.83 14.83
N VAL A 140 -3.97 -3.71 14.12
CA VAL A 140 -2.91 -3.45 13.13
C VAL A 140 -1.85 -2.64 13.87
N ASP A 141 -0.64 -3.15 14.00
CA ASP A 141 0.39 -2.54 14.83
C ASP A 141 1.15 -1.45 14.09
N LEU A 142 1.31 -1.61 12.77
CA LEU A 142 2.04 -0.65 11.95
C LEU A 142 1.58 -0.74 10.49
N VAL A 143 1.50 0.40 9.81
CA VAL A 143 1.37 0.48 8.35
C VAL A 143 2.59 1.22 7.80
N ILE A 144 3.36 0.56 6.93
CA ILE A 144 4.55 1.13 6.28
C ILE A 144 4.25 1.36 4.80
N PHE A 145 4.56 2.56 4.31
CA PHE A 145 4.35 2.91 2.91
C PHE A 145 5.33 3.98 2.44
N GLY A 146 5.48 4.10 1.13
CA GLY A 146 6.31 5.09 0.44
C GLY A 146 5.48 6.07 -0.38
N HIS A 147 5.77 6.15 -1.66
CA HIS A 147 5.10 6.97 -2.68
C HIS A 147 5.24 8.48 -2.49
N MET A 148 4.87 9.01 -1.33
CA MET A 148 4.94 10.43 -1.03
C MET A 148 6.33 10.83 -0.54
N HIS A 149 6.98 11.71 -1.27
CA HIS A 149 8.33 12.17 -0.93
C HIS A 149 8.31 13.07 0.30
N ASN A 150 9.33 12.96 1.14
CA ASN A 150 9.48 13.79 2.34
C ASN A 150 9.56 15.28 1.98
N GLN A 151 10.39 15.65 0.98
CA GLN A 151 10.48 17.03 0.51
C GLN A 151 9.28 17.39 -0.36
N LEU A 152 8.55 18.41 0.06
CA LEU A 152 7.38 18.92 -0.65
C LEU A 152 7.80 19.68 -1.91
N LYS A 153 6.97 19.60 -2.96
CA LYS A 153 7.12 20.42 -4.15
C LYS A 153 6.98 21.92 -3.81
N ARG A 154 7.49 22.77 -4.69
CA ARG A 154 7.38 24.24 -4.59
C ARG A 154 7.97 24.82 -3.28
N ASN A 155 8.99 24.17 -2.70
CA ASN A 155 9.65 24.62 -1.47
C ASN A 155 8.70 24.81 -0.26
N LEU A 156 7.65 24.00 -0.18
CA LEU A 156 6.68 24.05 0.93
C LEU A 156 7.20 23.41 2.22
N GLY A 157 8.46 22.98 2.24
CA GLY A 157 9.12 22.36 3.40
C GLY A 157 9.05 20.84 3.38
N LEU A 158 8.89 20.22 4.55
CA LEU A 158 8.89 18.79 4.73
C LEU A 158 7.48 18.26 5.03
N ARG A 159 7.23 17.05 4.59
CA ARG A 159 6.02 16.28 4.84
C ARG A 159 6.05 15.63 6.22
N GLU A 160 4.91 15.49 6.85
CA GLU A 160 4.75 14.58 7.98
C GLU A 160 5.02 13.15 7.52
N MET A 161 5.92 12.46 8.23
CA MET A 161 6.32 11.09 7.87
C MET A 161 5.80 10.05 8.86
N PHE A 162 5.08 10.48 9.88
CA PHE A 162 4.57 9.63 10.94
C PHE A 162 3.23 10.16 11.45
N LYS A 163 2.29 9.26 11.70
CA LYS A 163 1.00 9.54 12.30
C LYS A 163 0.51 8.34 13.10
N ILE A 164 -0.08 8.56 14.24
CA ILE A 164 -0.78 7.53 15.01
C ILE A 164 -2.27 7.77 14.85
N ASP A 165 -3.03 6.76 14.46
CA ASP A 165 -4.48 6.83 14.41
C ASP A 165 -5.13 6.68 15.80
N SER A 166 -6.45 6.84 15.86
CA SER A 166 -7.21 6.71 17.13
C SER A 166 -7.20 5.30 17.72
N LYS A 167 -6.71 4.31 17.00
CA LYS A 167 -6.60 2.90 17.43
C LYS A 167 -5.16 2.49 17.75
N GLY A 168 -4.22 3.43 17.68
CA GLY A 168 -2.82 3.21 17.98
C GLY A 168 -2.04 2.47 16.90
N THR A 169 -2.46 2.62 15.64
CA THR A 169 -1.75 2.13 14.46
C THR A 169 -0.87 3.24 13.88
#